data_c8170643538c59de9db6f3c609a7c953
#
_entry.id   c8170643538c59de9db6f3c609a7c953
#
_cell.length_a   1.000
_cell.length_b   1.000
_cell.length_c   1.000
_cell.angle_alpha   90.00
_cell.angle_beta   90.00
_cell.angle_gamma   90.00
#
_symmetry.space_group_name_H-M   'P 1'
#
loop_
_entity.id
_entity.type
_entity.pdbx_description
1 polymer ?
#
loop_
_entity_poly.entity_id
_entity_poly.type
_entity_poly.pdbx_seq_one_letter_code
_entity_poly.pdbx_strand_id
1 'polypeptide(L)'
;MAKKPKKQKPKPRPDLGATEINPATGEDRRGEAVTVAWMLTMLATTAGNALALVAALIMPALAANAESPGLSLLLPRILLFIAAVTGAVCVVLTPLVYRFRRTPPPEAITAFGLIISVLPVLILFWQAMR
;
A
#
# COMPACT_ATOMS: atom_id res chain seq x y z
N MET A 1 -56.66 45.90 26.33
CA MET A 1 -55.32 45.41 26.68
C MET A 1 -54.78 44.66 25.44
N ALA A 2 -53.91 45.31 24.67
CA ALA A 2 -53.32 44.73 23.44
C ALA A 2 -52.00 44.00 23.76
N LYS A 3 -51.92 42.69 23.50
CA LYS A 3 -50.73 41.88 23.66
C LYS A 3 -49.68 42.27 22.61
N LYS A 4 -48.52 42.77 23.02
CA LYS A 4 -47.37 43.01 22.14
C LYS A 4 -46.86 41.73 21.52
N PRO A 5 -46.58 41.69 20.19
CA PRO A 5 -46.03 40.53 19.54
C PRO A 5 -44.59 40.32 20.01
N LYS A 6 -44.26 39.07 20.41
CA LYS A 6 -42.91 38.64 20.75
C LYS A 6 -42.04 38.65 19.47
N LYS A 7 -40.99 39.51 19.48
CA LYS A 7 -39.93 39.47 18.45
C LYS A 7 -39.25 38.10 18.48
N GLN A 8 -39.46 37.29 17.44
CA GLN A 8 -38.69 36.10 17.21
C GLN A 8 -37.22 36.48 16.96
N LYS A 9 -36.30 35.95 17.79
CA LYS A 9 -34.87 36.00 17.50
C LYS A 9 -34.58 35.31 16.19
N PRO A 10 -33.77 35.91 15.29
CA PRO A 10 -33.37 35.24 14.05
C PRO A 10 -32.62 33.97 14.42
N LYS A 11 -33.08 32.85 13.81
CA LYS A 11 -32.44 31.53 13.89
C LYS A 11 -31.03 31.64 13.32
N PRO A 12 -29.99 31.17 14.03
CA PRO A 12 -28.64 31.17 13.48
C PRO A 12 -28.66 30.41 12.14
N ARG A 13 -28.20 31.07 11.08
CA ARG A 13 -27.96 30.39 9.80
C ARG A 13 -26.95 29.28 10.07
N PRO A 14 -27.17 28.03 9.59
CA PRO A 14 -26.12 27.05 9.59
C PRO A 14 -25.00 27.62 8.72
N ASP A 15 -23.83 27.81 9.30
CA ASP A 15 -22.60 28.14 8.59
C ASP A 15 -22.31 27.02 7.59
N LEU A 16 -22.77 27.24 6.37
CA LEU A 16 -22.42 26.43 5.21
C LEU A 16 -20.95 26.74 4.87
N GLY A 17 -20.06 25.91 5.42
CA GLY A 17 -18.82 25.64 4.77
C GLY A 17 -17.69 26.66 4.88
N ALA A 18 -17.31 27.03 6.07
CA ALA A 18 -15.86 27.11 6.30
C ALA A 18 -15.41 25.68 6.62
N THR A 19 -14.99 24.94 5.61
CA THR A 19 -14.05 23.84 5.80
C THR A 19 -12.81 24.55 6.35
N GLU A 20 -12.74 24.71 7.69
CA GLU A 20 -11.49 25.01 8.35
C GLU A 20 -10.53 23.92 7.91
N ILE A 21 -9.70 24.25 6.95
CA ILE A 21 -8.49 23.51 6.64
C ILE A 21 -7.62 23.74 7.88
N ASN A 22 -7.94 22.97 8.93
CA ASN A 22 -7.11 22.90 10.12
C ASN A 22 -5.75 22.43 9.62
N PRO A 23 -4.68 23.23 9.69
CA PRO A 23 -3.38 22.83 9.21
C PRO A 23 -3.03 21.57 9.99
N ALA A 24 -3.06 20.42 9.31
CA ALA A 24 -2.77 19.12 9.86
C ALA A 24 -1.52 19.25 10.74
N THR A 25 -1.67 19.01 12.03
CA THR A 25 -0.56 19.00 12.97
C THR A 25 0.53 18.09 12.41
N GLY A 26 1.80 18.40 12.64
CA GLY A 26 2.92 17.65 12.01
C GLY A 26 2.86 16.14 12.25
N GLU A 27 2.09 15.67 13.25
CA GLU A 27 1.77 14.26 13.51
C GLU A 27 0.84 13.65 12.45
N ASP A 28 -0.19 14.39 12.02
CA ASP A 28 -1.14 13.92 11.00
C ASP A 28 -0.43 13.75 9.65
N ARG A 29 0.46 14.68 9.29
CA ARG A 29 1.27 14.57 8.06
C ARG A 29 2.20 13.36 8.06
N ARG A 30 2.79 13.02 9.21
CA ARG A 30 3.64 11.82 9.31
C ARG A 30 2.82 10.54 9.17
N GLY A 31 1.65 10.48 9.78
CA GLY A 31 0.73 9.36 9.65
C GLY A 31 0.26 9.15 8.20
N GLU A 32 -0.06 10.24 7.50
CA GLU A 32 -0.43 10.20 6.08
C GLU A 32 0.74 9.73 5.20
N ALA A 33 1.94 10.27 5.38
CA ALA A 33 3.11 9.88 4.62
C ALA A 33 3.46 8.39 4.80
N VAL A 34 3.41 7.88 6.02
CA VAL A 34 3.64 6.45 6.31
C VAL A 34 2.57 5.57 5.66
N THR A 35 1.31 6.00 5.67
CA THR A 35 0.21 5.26 5.04
C THR A 35 0.37 5.21 3.53
N VAL A 36 0.71 6.34 2.90
CA VAL A 36 0.96 6.40 1.45
C VAL A 36 2.16 5.54 1.07
N ALA A 37 3.26 5.62 1.81
CA ALA A 37 4.44 4.79 1.59
C ALA A 37 4.09 3.28 1.71
N TRP A 38 3.31 2.89 2.70
CA TRP A 38 2.85 1.52 2.88
C TRP A 38 1.97 1.04 1.72
N MET A 39 1.01 1.86 1.27
CA MET A 39 0.17 1.53 0.11
C MET A 39 0.98 1.39 -1.18
N LEU A 40 1.95 2.29 -1.40
CA LEU A 40 2.82 2.23 -2.56
C LEU A 40 3.72 0.99 -2.56
N THR A 41 4.29 0.63 -1.40
CA THR A 41 5.12 -0.59 -1.28
C THR A 41 4.28 -1.85 -1.47
N MET A 42 3.05 -1.88 -0.96
CA MET A 42 2.11 -2.98 -1.17
C MET A 42 1.76 -3.14 -2.66
N LEU A 43 1.47 -2.02 -3.35
CA LEU A 43 1.18 -2.02 -4.78
C LEU A 43 2.41 -2.48 -5.60
N ALA A 44 3.59 -1.95 -5.29
CA ALA A 44 4.84 -2.31 -5.95
C ALA A 44 5.18 -3.80 -5.76
N THR A 45 4.98 -4.35 -4.56
CA THR A 45 5.19 -5.77 -4.26
C THR A 45 4.22 -6.65 -5.04
N THR A 46 2.94 -6.28 -5.10
CA THR A 46 1.91 -7.01 -5.85
C THR A 46 2.21 -7.00 -7.35
N ALA A 47 2.55 -5.83 -7.91
CA ALA A 47 2.94 -5.69 -9.30
C ALA A 47 4.22 -6.48 -9.63
N GLY A 48 5.23 -6.42 -8.76
CA GLY A 48 6.48 -7.17 -8.90
C GLY A 48 6.25 -8.69 -8.91
N ASN A 49 5.41 -9.20 -8.01
CA ASN A 49 5.03 -10.60 -7.97
C ASN A 49 4.29 -11.03 -9.25
N ALA A 50 3.33 -10.22 -9.72
CA ALA A 50 2.59 -10.49 -10.95
C ALA A 50 3.53 -10.53 -12.16
N LEU A 51 4.43 -9.55 -12.28
CA LEU A 51 5.42 -9.50 -13.35
C LEU A 51 6.40 -10.67 -13.28
N ALA A 52 6.87 -11.05 -12.09
CA ALA A 52 7.74 -12.21 -11.91
C ALA A 52 7.05 -13.51 -12.33
N LEU A 53 5.77 -13.67 -12.00
CA LEU A 53 4.96 -14.83 -12.41
C LEU A 53 4.79 -14.88 -13.94
N VAL A 54 4.41 -13.76 -14.54
CA VAL A 54 4.25 -13.66 -16.00
C VAL A 54 5.58 -13.94 -16.70
N ALA A 55 6.68 -13.36 -16.22
CA ALA A 55 8.01 -13.64 -16.75
C ALA A 55 8.39 -15.13 -16.61
N ALA A 56 8.12 -15.75 -15.47
CA ALA A 56 8.40 -17.15 -15.24
C ALA A 56 7.60 -18.08 -16.17
N LEU A 57 6.40 -17.69 -16.59
CA LEU A 57 5.58 -18.47 -17.53
C LEU A 57 6.00 -18.27 -18.99
N ILE A 58 6.34 -17.06 -19.38
CA ILE A 58 6.60 -16.68 -20.77
C ILE A 58 8.07 -16.93 -21.17
N MET A 59 9.03 -16.63 -20.27
CA MET A 59 10.45 -16.69 -20.59
C MET A 59 10.97 -18.07 -21.01
N PRO A 60 10.51 -19.21 -20.46
CA PRO A 60 10.95 -20.51 -20.93
C PRO A 60 10.57 -20.78 -22.41
N ALA A 61 9.39 -20.33 -22.85
CA ALA A 61 8.93 -20.44 -24.20
C ALA A 61 9.73 -19.54 -25.17
N LEU A 62 10.09 -18.36 -24.74
CA LEU A 62 10.93 -17.43 -25.50
C LEU A 62 12.39 -17.91 -25.56
N ALA A 63 12.92 -18.46 -24.45
CA ALA A 63 14.28 -18.95 -24.37
C ALA A 63 14.54 -20.18 -25.27
N ALA A 64 13.51 -20.98 -25.53
CA ALA A 64 13.60 -22.13 -26.45
C ALA A 64 13.94 -21.71 -27.90
N ASN A 65 13.66 -20.43 -28.26
CA ASN A 65 13.88 -19.89 -29.60
C ASN A 65 15.01 -18.84 -29.63
N ALA A 66 15.71 -18.60 -28.50
CA ALA A 66 16.71 -17.54 -28.40
C ALA A 66 18.14 -18.10 -28.52
N GLU A 67 19.00 -17.38 -29.29
CA GLU A 67 20.42 -17.71 -29.43
C GLU A 67 21.23 -17.54 -28.13
N SER A 68 20.74 -16.80 -27.16
CA SER A 68 21.38 -16.58 -25.85
C SER A 68 20.38 -16.70 -24.69
N PRO A 69 20.23 -17.86 -24.06
CA PRO A 69 19.25 -18.11 -23.00
C PRO A 69 19.57 -17.43 -21.65
N GLY A 70 20.76 -16.84 -21.47
CA GLY A 70 21.22 -16.33 -20.19
C GLY A 70 20.35 -15.23 -19.58
N LEU A 71 19.94 -14.24 -20.37
CA LEU A 71 19.16 -13.10 -19.89
C LEU A 71 17.71 -13.50 -19.53
N SER A 72 17.12 -14.39 -20.29
CA SER A 72 15.74 -14.85 -20.08
C SER A 72 15.56 -15.62 -18.77
N LEU A 73 16.60 -16.30 -18.29
CA LEU A 73 16.60 -17.02 -17.01
C LEU A 73 16.87 -16.09 -15.81
N LEU A 74 17.63 -15.00 -16.03
CA LEU A 74 17.97 -14.04 -14.97
C LEU A 74 16.82 -13.09 -14.65
N LEU A 75 16.03 -12.69 -15.64
CA LEU A 75 15.00 -11.68 -15.50
C LEU A 75 13.91 -12.04 -14.45
N PRO A 76 13.34 -13.26 -14.42
CA PRO A 76 12.39 -13.63 -13.37
C PRO A 76 13.01 -13.59 -11.96
N ARG A 77 14.30 -13.95 -11.83
CA ARG A 77 15.01 -13.92 -10.54
C ARG A 77 15.23 -12.49 -10.04
N ILE A 78 15.59 -11.58 -10.93
CA ILE A 78 15.77 -10.16 -10.58
C ILE A 78 14.45 -9.55 -10.16
N LEU A 79 13.35 -9.81 -10.90
CA LEU A 79 12.02 -9.35 -10.55
C LEU A 79 11.56 -9.89 -9.19
N LEU A 80 11.79 -11.18 -8.93
CA LEU A 80 11.45 -11.80 -7.65
C LEU A 80 12.27 -11.20 -6.50
N PHE A 81 13.56 -10.89 -6.72
CA PHE A 81 14.42 -10.24 -5.73
C PHE A 81 13.91 -8.83 -5.41
N ILE A 82 13.56 -8.04 -6.42
CA ILE A 82 12.97 -6.70 -6.22
C ILE A 82 11.66 -6.81 -5.44
N ALA A 83 10.80 -7.75 -5.80
CA ALA A 83 9.55 -7.99 -5.07
C ALA A 83 9.78 -8.42 -3.62
N ALA A 84 10.82 -9.20 -3.33
CA ALA A 84 11.17 -9.59 -1.97
C ALA A 84 11.67 -8.40 -1.14
N VAL A 85 12.50 -7.53 -1.71
CA VAL A 85 12.99 -6.32 -1.04
C VAL A 85 11.83 -5.37 -0.73
N THR A 86 10.96 -5.09 -1.71
CA THR A 86 9.78 -4.23 -1.51
C THR A 86 8.79 -4.86 -0.52
N GLY A 87 8.62 -6.18 -0.55
CA GLY A 87 7.82 -6.92 0.42
C GLY A 87 8.36 -6.82 1.85
N ALA A 88 9.68 -6.93 2.03
CA ALA A 88 10.32 -6.75 3.34
C ALA A 88 10.09 -5.33 3.88
N VAL A 89 10.20 -4.30 3.04
CA VAL A 89 9.89 -2.92 3.41
C VAL A 89 8.42 -2.79 3.82
N CYS A 90 7.49 -3.42 3.09
CA CYS A 90 6.06 -3.42 3.42
C CYS A 90 5.79 -4.05 4.80
N VAL A 91 6.45 -5.18 5.12
CA VAL A 91 6.32 -5.84 6.43
C VAL A 91 6.82 -4.92 7.56
N VAL A 92 7.95 -4.23 7.37
CA VAL A 92 8.49 -3.27 8.36
C VAL A 92 7.59 -2.05 8.52
N LEU A 93 6.98 -1.56 7.44
CA LEU A 93 6.08 -0.41 7.50
C LEU A 93 4.74 -0.74 8.17
N THR A 94 4.29 -2.00 8.14
CA THR A 94 3.01 -2.42 8.72
C THR A 94 2.88 -2.02 10.21
N PRO A 95 3.80 -2.40 11.14
CA PRO A 95 3.69 -1.99 12.54
C PRO A 95 3.82 -0.47 12.71
N LEU A 96 4.54 0.20 11.82
CA LEU A 96 4.67 1.67 11.84
C LEU A 96 3.31 2.33 11.56
N VAL A 97 2.56 1.84 10.57
CA VAL A 97 1.20 2.33 10.26
C VAL A 97 0.29 2.17 11.47
N TYR A 98 0.32 1.02 12.15
CA TYR A 98 -0.49 0.80 13.35
C TYR A 98 -0.10 1.72 14.51
N ARG A 99 1.17 2.08 14.63
CA ARG A 99 1.67 2.96 15.68
C ARG A 99 1.30 4.43 15.47
N PHE A 100 1.32 4.89 14.21
CA PHE A 100 1.10 6.31 13.89
C PHE A 100 -0.35 6.65 13.55
N ARG A 101 -1.20 5.65 13.31
CA ARG A 101 -2.59 5.88 12.91
C ARG A 101 -3.54 5.60 14.07
N ARG A 102 -4.42 6.56 14.36
CA ARG A 102 -5.46 6.42 15.42
C ARG A 102 -6.56 5.42 15.04
N THR A 103 -6.83 5.26 13.75
CA THR A 103 -7.79 4.28 13.21
C THR A 103 -7.02 3.20 12.45
N PRO A 104 -7.00 1.94 12.96
CA PRO A 104 -6.31 0.86 12.29
C PRO A 104 -6.95 0.57 10.92
N PRO A 105 -6.16 0.21 9.89
CA PRO A 105 -6.70 -0.24 8.62
C PRO A 105 -7.49 -1.54 8.82
N PRO A 106 -8.42 -1.87 7.91
CA PRO A 106 -9.17 -3.13 7.98
C PRO A 106 -8.22 -4.33 8.04
N GLU A 107 -8.46 -5.24 8.98
CA GLU A 107 -7.59 -6.40 9.23
C GLU A 107 -7.41 -7.27 7.99
N ALA A 108 -8.46 -7.41 7.17
CA ALA A 108 -8.41 -8.18 5.93
C ALA A 108 -7.38 -7.62 4.93
N ILE A 109 -7.28 -6.29 4.78
CA ILE A 109 -6.34 -5.65 3.87
C ILE A 109 -4.90 -5.84 4.38
N THR A 110 -4.71 -5.73 5.68
CA THR A 110 -3.39 -5.91 6.29
C THR A 110 -2.91 -7.36 6.20
N ALA A 111 -3.79 -8.33 6.48
CA ALA A 111 -3.49 -9.74 6.35
C ALA A 111 -3.14 -10.11 4.90
N PHE A 112 -3.92 -9.63 3.93
CA PHE A 112 -3.65 -9.84 2.51
C PHE A 112 -2.30 -9.24 2.09
N GLY A 113 -2.00 -8.00 2.52
CA GLY A 113 -0.73 -7.35 2.25
C GLY A 113 0.47 -8.11 2.83
N LEU A 114 0.35 -8.63 4.05
CA LEU A 114 1.39 -9.43 4.68
C LEU A 114 1.63 -10.75 3.92
N ILE A 115 0.57 -11.46 3.55
CA ILE A 115 0.68 -12.73 2.79
C ILE A 115 1.40 -12.49 1.47
N ILE A 116 0.99 -11.46 0.70
CA ILE A 116 1.63 -11.14 -0.59
C ILE A 116 3.09 -10.72 -0.40
N SER A 117 3.40 -10.00 0.69
CA SER A 117 4.75 -9.50 0.96
C SER A 117 5.72 -10.60 1.38
N VAL A 118 5.24 -11.63 2.08
CA VAL A 118 6.06 -12.76 2.54
C VAL A 118 6.29 -13.79 1.43
N LEU A 119 5.37 -13.92 0.50
CA LEU A 119 5.39 -14.93 -0.55
C LEU A 119 6.70 -14.93 -1.39
N PRO A 120 7.22 -13.79 -1.91
CA PRO A 120 8.46 -13.78 -2.68
C PRO A 120 9.68 -14.18 -1.85
N VAL A 121 9.70 -13.83 -0.56
CA VAL A 121 10.78 -14.22 0.36
C VAL A 121 10.80 -15.75 0.55
N LEU A 122 9.63 -16.36 0.75
CA LEU A 122 9.50 -17.81 0.86
C LEU A 122 9.93 -18.53 -0.42
N ILE A 123 9.57 -18.00 -1.58
CA ILE A 123 9.97 -18.58 -2.87
C ILE A 123 11.49 -18.51 -3.04
N LEU A 124 12.12 -17.35 -2.74
CA LEU A 124 13.57 -17.22 -2.81
C LEU A 124 14.28 -18.16 -1.82
N PHE A 125 13.78 -18.26 -0.61
CA PHE A 125 14.33 -19.18 0.40
C PHE A 125 14.24 -20.64 -0.06
N TRP A 126 13.09 -21.04 -0.59
CA TRP A 126 12.90 -22.37 -1.16
C TRP A 126 13.88 -22.66 -2.32
N GLN A 127 14.10 -21.67 -3.20
CA GLN A 127 15.06 -21.80 -4.31
C GLN A 127 16.51 -21.89 -3.83
N ALA A 128 16.85 -21.22 -2.73
CA ALA A 128 18.21 -21.26 -2.15
C ALA A 128 18.53 -22.59 -1.45
N MET A 129 17.49 -23.31 -0.99
CA MET A 129 17.64 -24.60 -0.31
C MET A 129 17.70 -25.80 -1.29
N ARG A 130 17.35 -25.59 -2.56
CA ARG A 130 17.42 -26.61 -3.65
C ARG A 130 18.73 -26.57 -4.37
#